data_c37c223058d8b3d242ea56f87c420ae6
#
_entry.id   c37c223058d8b3d242ea56f87c420ae6
#
_cell.length_a   1.000
_cell.length_b   1.000
_cell.length_c   1.000
_cell.angle_alpha   90.00
_cell.angle_beta   90.00
_cell.angle_gamma   90.00
#
_symmetry.space_group_name_H-M   'P 1'
#
loop_
_entity.id
_entity.type
_entity.pdbx_description
1 polymer ?
#
loop_
_entity_poly.entity_id
_entity_poly.type
_entity_poly.pdbx_seq_one_letter_code
_entity_poly.pdbx_strand_id
1 'polypeptide(L)'
;RWQNFMEPRVDIDGNRPHPALWYNAVNQQNLVTQNFGNWSPMGPFDAPGSSNSNGIGRINHVAFHPTNHDTIFAGAPSGGLWVSYNDGISWQTFTDDLTNIGVSDLAIDPNNPDTMYLATGDRDAGDTYSFGLMKSTDGGVTWGSTGLSYSVSSGKRVTRVLVHPKSSNIIIVATRDGMYQSTNYGVSFSLKQSGPFNSLSMVNGGSDTLFAGTTGGSATVYRSTNGGSSWSLVNLGLPSSGINRVEVAVSPSSPNKIYAVYGASNSGFYGLYSSSNYGNTWTQKSTSPNILGWEANGSGTGGQSWYDLTLAVDPNNSNTIYVGGVNIWKSTNGGSSWSINAHWYGANGLPYVHADHHHAGFRPNSSEFYLGTDGGVYKTSNGGSSWTALNDGMNITQYYKISQSQTDTTLLIGGSQDNGTHLRTSPTNWNRVVGGDGMDNDVDPNTNNTLYASIYYGEFYKSTNGGNNFSSINTNLSPAGSGNWVTPFKCDPNTSNTIYAGFKKIWKSTNAGISWSATSSNNISGNSNIDEFEIAPSNSNYIYALINRRIFLSTNGGSTWIDRSNNGNLSPQYSILGVDIDDADPLHVVISCSGY
;
A
#
# COMPACT_ATOMS: atom_id res chain seq x y z
N ARG A 1 -3.77 5.98 -8.77
CA ARG A 1 -3.65 4.86 -7.80
C ARG A 1 -4.86 4.81 -6.88
N TRP A 2 -5.07 5.82 -6.04
CA TRP A 2 -6.24 5.86 -5.13
C TRP A 2 -7.56 5.74 -5.88
N GLN A 3 -7.75 6.46 -6.97
CA GLN A 3 -8.96 6.42 -7.77
C GLN A 3 -9.23 5.01 -8.31
N ASN A 4 -8.23 4.36 -8.88
CA ASN A 4 -8.34 2.99 -9.39
C ASN A 4 -8.70 1.97 -8.31
N PHE A 5 -8.19 2.17 -7.08
CA PHE A 5 -8.48 1.29 -5.95
C PHE A 5 -9.86 1.57 -5.32
N MET A 6 -10.21 2.84 -5.13
CA MET A 6 -11.40 3.25 -4.37
C MET A 6 -12.67 3.39 -5.20
N GLU A 7 -12.56 3.84 -6.46
CA GLU A 7 -13.73 4.05 -7.32
C GLU A 7 -14.59 2.78 -7.46
N PRO A 8 -14.02 1.58 -7.65
CA PRO A 8 -14.79 0.34 -7.66
C PRO A 8 -15.44 -0.03 -6.31
N ARG A 9 -15.03 0.58 -5.22
CA ARG A 9 -15.46 0.25 -3.84
C ARG A 9 -16.38 1.27 -3.19
N VAL A 10 -16.94 2.16 -3.98
CA VAL A 10 -17.88 3.19 -3.51
C VAL A 10 -19.17 3.14 -4.32
N ASP A 11 -20.26 3.65 -3.75
CA ASP A 11 -21.54 3.81 -4.47
C ASP A 11 -21.46 4.96 -5.51
N ILE A 12 -22.58 5.19 -6.22
CA ILE A 12 -22.65 6.23 -7.25
C ILE A 12 -22.40 7.66 -6.70
N ASP A 13 -22.64 7.87 -5.41
CA ASP A 13 -22.41 9.14 -4.72
C ASP A 13 -21.00 9.24 -4.13
N GLY A 14 -20.15 8.23 -4.35
CA GLY A 14 -18.80 8.16 -3.82
C GLY A 14 -18.71 7.70 -2.36
N ASN A 15 -19.82 7.23 -1.76
CA ASN A 15 -19.81 6.73 -0.40
C ASN A 15 -19.38 5.27 -0.34
N ARG A 16 -18.68 4.91 0.71
CA ARG A 16 -18.28 3.52 0.97
C ARG A 16 -19.49 2.71 1.48
N PRO A 17 -19.54 1.39 1.18
CA PRO A 17 -20.60 0.51 1.70
C PRO A 17 -20.69 0.56 3.22
N HIS A 18 -21.89 0.40 3.76
CA HIS A 18 -22.08 0.39 5.20
C HIS A 18 -21.42 -0.86 5.83
N PRO A 19 -20.62 -0.74 6.89
CA PRO A 19 -19.86 -1.85 7.49
C PRO A 19 -20.72 -3.02 7.93
N ALA A 20 -21.95 -2.73 8.38
CA ALA A 20 -22.87 -3.77 8.80
C ALA A 20 -23.17 -4.80 7.70
N LEU A 21 -23.07 -4.42 6.43
CA LEU A 21 -23.30 -5.33 5.31
C LEU A 21 -22.18 -6.37 5.20
N TRP A 22 -20.93 -5.92 5.30
CA TRP A 22 -19.78 -6.82 5.32
C TRP A 22 -19.79 -7.70 6.58
N TYR A 23 -20.00 -7.09 7.75
CA TYR A 23 -20.11 -7.80 9.03
C TYR A 23 -21.24 -8.84 9.01
N ASN A 24 -22.41 -8.47 8.47
CA ASN A 24 -23.53 -9.39 8.33
C ASN A 24 -23.25 -10.50 7.32
N ALA A 25 -22.58 -10.20 6.20
CA ALA A 25 -22.19 -11.21 5.23
C ALA A 25 -21.20 -12.23 5.82
N VAL A 26 -20.18 -11.77 6.56
CA VAL A 26 -19.21 -12.64 7.26
C VAL A 26 -19.94 -13.47 8.34
N ASN A 27 -20.82 -12.88 9.12
CA ASN A 27 -21.60 -13.61 10.14
C ASN A 27 -22.57 -14.61 9.51
N GLN A 28 -23.20 -14.28 8.38
CA GLN A 28 -24.03 -15.22 7.64
C GLN A 28 -23.21 -16.37 7.06
N GLN A 29 -22.02 -16.10 6.58
CA GLN A 29 -21.06 -17.12 6.12
C GLN A 29 -20.70 -18.10 7.25
N ASN A 30 -20.47 -17.60 8.47
CA ASN A 30 -20.21 -18.42 9.66
C ASN A 30 -21.41 -19.26 10.13
N LEU A 31 -22.65 -18.91 9.72
CA LEU A 31 -23.87 -19.67 10.03
C LEU A 31 -24.15 -20.77 8.99
N VAL A 32 -23.54 -20.70 7.82
CA VAL A 32 -23.65 -21.74 6.79
C VAL A 32 -22.50 -22.72 6.99
N THR A 33 -22.77 -23.83 7.62
CA THR A 33 -21.83 -24.97 7.74
C THR A 33 -21.62 -25.67 6.39
N GLN A 34 -21.29 -24.94 5.35
CA GLN A 34 -20.78 -25.50 4.11
C GLN A 34 -19.25 -25.58 4.22
N ASN A 35 -18.70 -26.77 3.99
CA ASN A 35 -17.29 -26.98 3.76
C ASN A 35 -16.88 -26.21 2.48
N PHE A 36 -16.56 -24.92 2.62
CA PHE A 36 -15.91 -24.15 1.58
C PHE A 36 -14.46 -24.62 1.48
N GLY A 37 -14.18 -25.73 0.89
CA GLY A 37 -12.87 -26.25 0.56
C GLY A 37 -11.73 -25.91 1.53
N ASN A 38 -10.67 -26.66 1.51
CA ASN A 38 -9.46 -26.29 2.25
C ASN A 38 -8.70 -25.23 1.43
N TRP A 39 -8.84 -23.96 1.81
CA TRP A 39 -8.03 -22.89 1.25
C TRP A 39 -6.61 -22.96 1.82
N SER A 40 -5.62 -22.84 0.97
CA SER A 40 -4.21 -22.69 1.37
C SER A 40 -3.58 -21.56 0.58
N PRO A 41 -2.70 -20.76 1.21
CA PRO A 41 -2.00 -19.70 0.51
C PRO A 41 -1.09 -20.29 -0.57
N MET A 42 -1.01 -19.62 -1.71
CA MET A 42 -0.19 -20.04 -2.85
C MET A 42 1.09 -19.21 -3.00
N GLY A 43 1.27 -18.19 -2.18
CA GLY A 43 2.41 -17.28 -2.25
C GLY A 43 2.20 -16.08 -3.19
N PRO A 44 3.28 -15.34 -3.50
CA PRO A 44 4.67 -15.63 -3.09
C PRO A 44 4.86 -15.56 -1.58
N PHE A 45 5.72 -16.43 -1.04
CA PHE A 45 6.08 -16.42 0.38
C PHE A 45 7.43 -15.74 0.62
N ASP A 46 8.21 -15.57 -0.43
CA ASP A 46 9.51 -14.89 -0.44
C ASP A 46 9.50 -13.86 -1.55
N ALA A 47 10.36 -12.85 -1.47
CA ALA A 47 10.49 -11.87 -2.55
C ALA A 47 10.87 -12.57 -3.87
N PRO A 48 10.01 -12.51 -4.92
CA PRO A 48 10.21 -13.32 -6.11
C PRO A 48 11.49 -12.97 -6.87
N GLY A 49 12.36 -13.98 -7.10
CA GLY A 49 13.59 -13.86 -7.88
C GLY A 49 14.83 -13.52 -7.05
N SER A 50 16.00 -13.58 -7.70
CA SER A 50 17.31 -13.46 -7.06
C SER A 50 17.92 -12.06 -7.07
N SER A 51 17.24 -11.04 -7.59
CA SER A 51 17.76 -9.68 -7.65
C SER A 51 17.45 -8.89 -6.38
N ASN A 52 18.37 -8.01 -5.99
CA ASN A 52 18.19 -7.11 -4.85
C ASN A 52 17.05 -6.09 -5.03
N SER A 53 16.36 -6.07 -6.17
CA SER A 53 15.26 -5.14 -6.46
C SER A 53 13.87 -5.75 -6.28
N ASN A 54 13.77 -6.88 -5.61
CA ASN A 54 12.51 -7.58 -5.42
C ASN A 54 11.94 -7.28 -4.04
N GLY A 55 10.66 -6.97 -4.00
CA GLY A 55 9.87 -6.84 -2.79
C GLY A 55 8.76 -7.88 -2.74
N ILE A 56 8.05 -7.93 -1.61
CA ILE A 56 6.93 -8.84 -1.40
C ILE A 56 5.62 -8.10 -1.15
N GLY A 57 5.68 -6.85 -0.74
CA GLY A 57 4.52 -6.01 -0.46
C GLY A 57 4.79 -4.97 0.63
N ARG A 58 3.82 -4.10 0.87
CA ARG A 58 3.99 -2.92 1.72
C ARG A 58 3.90 -3.24 3.20
N ILE A 59 4.84 -2.64 3.97
CA ILE A 59 4.84 -2.63 5.43
C ILE A 59 4.76 -1.18 5.93
N ASN A 60 3.68 -0.87 6.65
CA ASN A 60 3.46 0.44 7.25
C ASN A 60 4.16 0.64 8.59
N HIS A 61 4.38 -0.43 9.34
CA HIS A 61 4.94 -0.34 10.69
C HIS A 61 5.76 -1.57 11.07
N VAL A 62 6.85 -1.35 11.81
CA VAL A 62 7.63 -2.41 12.47
C VAL A 62 7.65 -2.12 13.96
N ALA A 63 7.23 -3.07 14.79
CA ALA A 63 7.26 -2.96 16.24
C ALA A 63 8.16 -4.02 16.86
N PHE A 64 8.70 -3.72 18.04
CA PHE A 64 9.62 -4.60 18.76
C PHE A 64 9.03 -5.01 20.09
N HIS A 65 9.15 -6.28 20.42
CA HIS A 65 8.79 -6.76 21.75
C HIS A 65 9.73 -6.11 22.80
N PRO A 66 9.20 -5.54 23.89
CA PRO A 66 10.01 -4.73 24.81
C PRO A 66 11.08 -5.49 25.57
N THR A 67 10.93 -6.81 25.73
CA THR A 67 11.85 -7.66 26.54
C THR A 67 12.40 -8.87 25.79
N ASN A 68 11.77 -9.28 24.68
CA ASN A 68 12.27 -10.38 23.85
C ASN A 68 12.87 -9.83 22.57
N HIS A 69 14.21 -9.89 22.46
CA HIS A 69 14.94 -9.33 21.34
C HIS A 69 14.56 -9.98 19.99
N ASP A 70 14.27 -11.28 19.98
CA ASP A 70 14.02 -12.01 18.74
C ASP A 70 12.58 -11.86 18.23
N THR A 71 11.70 -11.20 19.01
CA THR A 71 10.32 -10.99 18.63
C THR A 71 10.11 -9.62 18.01
N ILE A 72 9.71 -9.59 16.74
CA ILE A 72 9.38 -8.40 15.97
C ILE A 72 8.01 -8.56 15.29
N PHE A 73 7.34 -7.45 15.06
CA PHE A 73 6.04 -7.39 14.41
C PHE A 73 6.12 -6.50 13.16
N ALA A 74 5.44 -6.89 12.11
CA ALA A 74 5.34 -6.12 10.87
C ALA A 74 3.87 -5.95 10.48
N GLY A 75 3.43 -4.72 10.36
CA GLY A 75 2.06 -4.36 10.00
C GLY A 75 1.93 -3.98 8.54
N ALA A 76 1.19 -4.75 7.76
CA ALA A 76 0.88 -4.48 6.36
C ALA A 76 -0.48 -3.79 6.20
N PRO A 77 -0.63 -2.78 5.31
CA PRO A 77 -1.88 -2.02 5.16
C PRO A 77 -3.03 -2.83 4.57
N SER A 78 -2.73 -3.95 3.91
CA SER A 78 -3.72 -4.84 3.29
C SER A 78 -3.40 -6.33 3.49
N GLY A 79 -2.39 -6.63 4.34
CA GLY A 79 -1.86 -8.00 4.51
C GLY A 79 -1.79 -8.47 5.96
N GLY A 80 -2.36 -7.73 6.93
CA GLY A 80 -2.41 -8.15 8.33
C GLY A 80 -1.20 -7.77 9.18
N LEU A 81 -1.23 -8.25 10.42
CA LEU A 81 -0.12 -8.16 11.36
C LEU A 81 0.65 -9.48 11.35
N TRP A 82 1.92 -9.39 11.06
CA TRP A 82 2.86 -10.51 11.04
C TRP A 82 3.77 -10.46 12.26
N VAL A 83 4.10 -11.60 12.82
CA VAL A 83 5.02 -11.74 13.94
C VAL A 83 6.13 -12.74 13.60
N SER A 84 7.35 -12.36 13.91
CA SER A 84 8.52 -13.23 13.90
C SER A 84 9.00 -13.41 15.34
N TYR A 85 9.34 -14.63 15.71
CA TYR A 85 9.96 -14.98 17.00
C TYR A 85 11.44 -15.34 16.88
N ASN A 86 12.04 -15.10 15.69
CA ASN A 86 13.43 -15.42 15.36
C ASN A 86 14.10 -14.32 14.56
N ASP A 87 13.84 -13.07 14.93
CA ASP A 87 14.47 -11.86 14.37
C ASP A 87 14.26 -11.69 12.84
N GLY A 88 13.07 -12.06 12.35
CA GLY A 88 12.68 -11.88 10.95
C GLY A 88 13.09 -13.02 10.02
N ILE A 89 13.60 -14.15 10.54
CA ILE A 89 13.95 -15.33 9.72
C ILE A 89 12.69 -16.02 9.19
N SER A 90 11.62 -16.04 9.98
CA SER A 90 10.32 -16.56 9.56
C SER A 90 9.18 -15.79 10.21
N TRP A 91 8.02 -15.78 9.54
CA TRP A 91 6.86 -15.01 9.94
C TRP A 91 5.61 -15.86 10.01
N GLN A 92 4.68 -15.45 10.89
CA GLN A 92 3.32 -15.98 10.97
C GLN A 92 2.33 -14.86 11.29
N THR A 93 1.05 -15.07 11.01
CA THR A 93 -0.01 -14.11 11.29
C THR A 93 -1.13 -14.73 12.11
N PHE A 94 -1.81 -13.91 12.92
CA PHE A 94 -3.01 -14.24 13.69
C PHE A 94 -4.15 -13.25 13.40
N THR A 95 -4.10 -12.55 12.28
CA THR A 95 -5.07 -11.52 11.92
C THR A 95 -5.95 -11.89 10.72
N ASP A 96 -5.80 -13.09 10.16
CA ASP A 96 -6.55 -13.52 8.97
C ASP A 96 -8.07 -13.62 9.23
N ASP A 97 -8.48 -13.89 10.47
CA ASP A 97 -9.89 -13.95 10.87
C ASP A 97 -10.51 -12.57 11.16
N LEU A 98 -9.73 -11.48 11.09
CA LEU A 98 -10.27 -10.14 11.26
C LEU A 98 -11.03 -9.69 10.02
N THR A 99 -12.16 -9.02 10.23
CA THR A 99 -12.99 -8.49 9.13
C THR A 99 -12.29 -7.44 8.26
N ASN A 100 -11.20 -6.85 8.76
CA ASN A 100 -10.27 -6.02 8.02
C ASN A 100 -8.87 -6.27 8.58
N ILE A 101 -7.97 -6.69 7.72
CA ILE A 101 -6.59 -7.02 8.06
C ILE A 101 -5.61 -5.86 7.87
N GLY A 102 -6.09 -4.65 7.53
CA GLY A 102 -5.21 -3.49 7.36
C GLY A 102 -4.62 -3.00 8.68
N VAL A 103 -3.30 -2.77 8.70
CA VAL A 103 -2.55 -2.30 9.86
C VAL A 103 -1.84 -0.97 9.56
N SER A 104 -2.18 0.06 10.34
CA SER A 104 -1.51 1.36 10.32
C SER A 104 -0.35 1.45 11.30
N ASP A 105 -0.56 0.91 12.52
CA ASP A 105 0.41 1.02 13.63
C ASP A 105 0.12 -0.03 14.72
N LEU A 106 1.12 -0.35 15.55
CA LEU A 106 1.01 -1.27 16.68
C LEU A 106 1.73 -0.69 17.90
N ALA A 107 1.04 -0.60 19.04
CA ALA A 107 1.66 -0.31 20.32
C ALA A 107 1.61 -1.52 21.24
N ILE A 108 2.75 -1.89 21.81
CA ILE A 108 2.91 -2.95 22.81
C ILE A 108 3.09 -2.29 24.17
N ASP A 109 2.34 -2.75 25.18
CA ASP A 109 2.50 -2.23 26.53
C ASP A 109 3.87 -2.67 27.10
N PRO A 110 4.78 -1.73 27.40
CA PRO A 110 6.12 -2.10 27.89
C PRO A 110 6.11 -2.76 29.29
N ASN A 111 5.02 -2.62 30.04
CA ASN A 111 4.88 -3.21 31.38
C ASN A 111 4.15 -4.57 31.36
N ASN A 112 3.39 -4.85 30.30
CA ASN A 112 2.71 -6.12 30.06
C ASN A 112 2.65 -6.39 28.55
N PRO A 113 3.67 -7.00 27.94
CA PRO A 113 3.77 -7.19 26.50
C PRO A 113 2.66 -8.04 25.87
N ASP A 114 1.92 -8.83 26.65
CA ASP A 114 0.73 -9.53 26.17
C ASP A 114 -0.42 -8.55 25.84
N THR A 115 -0.34 -7.33 26.37
CA THR A 115 -1.32 -6.26 26.06
C THR A 115 -0.80 -5.44 24.89
N MET A 116 -1.57 -5.45 23.81
CA MET A 116 -1.24 -4.73 22.56
C MET A 116 -2.44 -3.95 22.05
N TYR A 117 -2.16 -2.88 21.30
CA TYR A 117 -3.17 -2.05 20.64
C TYR A 117 -2.83 -1.91 19.17
N LEU A 118 -3.75 -2.36 18.30
CA LEU A 118 -3.62 -2.38 16.86
C LEU A 118 -4.45 -1.25 16.23
N ALA A 119 -3.79 -0.32 15.58
CA ALA A 119 -4.42 0.71 14.76
C ALA A 119 -4.78 0.11 13.39
N THR A 120 -6.07 -0.05 13.11
CA THR A 120 -6.53 -0.70 11.88
C THR A 120 -6.60 0.26 10.70
N GLY A 121 -6.49 -0.28 9.49
CA GLY A 121 -6.59 0.45 8.23
C GLY A 121 -5.23 0.84 7.65
N ASP A 122 -5.25 1.80 6.74
CA ASP A 122 -4.05 2.34 6.09
C ASP A 122 -3.93 3.85 6.33
N ARG A 123 -2.89 4.23 7.06
CA ARG A 123 -2.64 5.63 7.47
C ARG A 123 -2.18 6.51 6.32
N ASP A 124 -1.47 5.95 5.35
CA ASP A 124 -0.79 6.73 4.31
C ASP A 124 -1.66 6.85 3.05
N ALA A 125 -1.91 5.80 2.29
CA ALA A 125 -2.75 5.83 1.10
C ALA A 125 -4.26 5.76 1.41
N GLY A 126 -4.64 5.01 2.45
CA GLY A 126 -6.05 4.77 2.80
C GLY A 126 -6.68 3.68 1.95
N ASP A 127 -5.89 2.73 1.50
CA ASP A 127 -6.32 1.61 0.66
C ASP A 127 -7.23 0.66 1.42
N THR A 128 -7.08 0.56 2.74
CA THR A 128 -7.96 -0.22 3.61
C THR A 128 -8.70 0.63 4.62
N TYR A 129 -9.85 0.12 5.05
CA TYR A 129 -10.74 0.79 5.98
C TYR A 129 -10.28 0.65 7.43
N SER A 130 -10.51 1.68 8.26
CA SER A 130 -10.28 1.58 9.69
C SER A 130 -11.56 1.23 10.44
N PHE A 131 -11.48 0.24 11.34
CA PHE A 131 -12.51 -0.03 12.35
C PHE A 131 -12.25 0.72 13.65
N GLY A 132 -11.17 1.47 13.72
CA GLY A 132 -10.69 2.10 14.93
C GLY A 132 -9.50 1.33 15.52
N LEU A 133 -9.46 1.26 16.84
CA LEU A 133 -8.39 0.62 17.59
C LEU A 133 -8.86 -0.73 18.14
N MET A 134 -8.07 -1.77 17.96
CA MET A 134 -8.29 -3.08 18.58
C MET A 134 -7.32 -3.31 19.72
N LYS A 135 -7.65 -4.21 20.62
CA LYS A 135 -6.83 -4.61 21.78
C LYS A 135 -6.67 -6.12 21.81
N SER A 136 -5.45 -6.57 22.08
CA SER A 136 -5.11 -7.93 22.48
C SER A 136 -4.67 -7.95 23.96
N THR A 137 -4.82 -9.09 24.62
CA THR A 137 -4.31 -9.37 25.97
C THR A 137 -3.58 -10.71 26.05
N ASP A 138 -3.24 -11.28 24.91
CA ASP A 138 -2.60 -12.59 24.74
C ASP A 138 -1.45 -12.55 23.71
N GLY A 139 -0.75 -11.41 23.63
CA GLY A 139 0.41 -11.26 22.75
C GLY A 139 0.06 -11.16 21.27
N GLY A 140 -1.17 -10.74 20.92
CA GLY A 140 -1.59 -10.54 19.53
C GLY A 140 -2.24 -11.77 18.88
N VAL A 141 -2.53 -12.83 19.67
CA VAL A 141 -3.19 -14.03 19.16
C VAL A 141 -4.68 -13.78 18.90
N THR A 142 -5.36 -13.08 19.84
CA THR A 142 -6.76 -12.67 19.66
C THR A 142 -6.94 -11.17 19.84
N TRP A 143 -7.94 -10.61 19.17
CA TRP A 143 -8.18 -9.18 19.14
C TRP A 143 -9.65 -8.84 19.41
N GLY A 144 -9.87 -7.86 20.29
CA GLY A 144 -11.18 -7.31 20.62
C GLY A 144 -11.28 -5.81 20.34
N SER A 145 -12.49 -5.31 20.11
CA SER A 145 -12.73 -3.88 19.89
C SER A 145 -12.47 -3.07 21.17
N THR A 146 -12.01 -1.84 21.01
CA THR A 146 -11.89 -0.83 22.08
C THR A 146 -13.05 0.17 22.04
N GLY A 147 -13.05 1.14 22.97
CA GLY A 147 -13.97 2.28 22.93
C GLY A 147 -13.71 3.29 21.80
N LEU A 148 -12.65 3.14 21.00
CA LEU A 148 -12.39 3.90 19.78
C LEU A 148 -12.69 3.02 18.58
N SER A 149 -13.94 2.92 18.22
CA SER A 149 -14.40 2.14 17.07
C SER A 149 -15.06 3.07 16.03
N TYR A 150 -14.91 2.72 14.77
CA TYR A 150 -15.46 3.45 13.65
C TYR A 150 -16.35 2.56 12.80
N SER A 151 -17.36 3.17 12.21
CA SER A 151 -17.97 2.61 11.03
C SER A 151 -17.03 2.81 9.83
N VAL A 152 -16.90 1.81 8.99
CA VAL A 152 -16.07 1.88 7.77
C VAL A 152 -16.52 3.04 6.87
N SER A 153 -17.84 3.31 6.79
CA SER A 153 -18.41 4.43 6.03
C SER A 153 -17.98 5.81 6.54
N SER A 154 -17.43 5.90 7.77
CA SER A 154 -16.97 7.19 8.31
C SER A 154 -15.73 7.74 7.62
N GLY A 155 -14.99 6.93 6.84
CA GLY A 155 -13.73 7.32 6.18
C GLY A 155 -12.61 7.71 7.14
N LYS A 156 -12.78 7.46 8.44
CA LYS A 156 -11.79 7.78 9.46
C LYS A 156 -10.58 6.86 9.37
N ARG A 157 -9.43 7.38 9.84
CA ARG A 157 -8.16 6.62 9.86
C ARG A 157 -7.48 6.78 11.19
N VAL A 158 -7.14 5.67 11.83
CA VAL A 158 -6.16 5.65 12.92
C VAL A 158 -4.78 5.65 12.29
N THR A 159 -3.91 6.55 12.73
CA THR A 159 -2.60 6.75 12.12
C THR A 159 -1.45 6.32 13.01
N ARG A 160 -1.56 6.60 14.32
CA ARG A 160 -0.57 6.21 15.32
C ARG A 160 -1.25 5.83 16.62
N VAL A 161 -0.63 4.93 17.37
CA VAL A 161 -1.04 4.57 18.73
C VAL A 161 0.18 4.46 19.64
N LEU A 162 0.02 4.85 20.90
CA LEU A 162 1.07 4.77 21.92
C LEU A 162 0.45 4.39 23.27
N VAL A 163 1.07 3.42 23.97
CA VAL A 163 0.82 3.15 25.38
C VAL A 163 1.80 3.93 26.23
N HIS A 164 1.31 4.66 27.22
CA HIS A 164 2.19 5.45 28.10
C HIS A 164 3.07 4.54 28.96
N PRO A 165 4.41 4.64 28.88
CA PRO A 165 5.31 3.63 29.44
C PRO A 165 5.32 3.53 30.98
N LYS A 166 4.85 4.55 31.71
CA LYS A 166 4.68 4.50 33.16
C LYS A 166 3.26 4.25 33.62
N SER A 167 2.28 4.26 32.70
CA SER A 167 0.87 4.23 33.04
C SER A 167 0.09 3.50 31.95
N SER A 168 0.12 2.18 31.96
CA SER A 168 -0.49 1.31 30.93
C SER A 168 -1.97 1.56 30.69
N ASN A 169 -2.68 2.22 31.62
CA ASN A 169 -4.07 2.65 31.44
C ASN A 169 -4.23 3.86 30.51
N ILE A 170 -3.12 4.59 30.20
CA ILE A 170 -3.13 5.76 29.32
C ILE A 170 -2.72 5.32 27.92
N ILE A 171 -3.66 5.46 26.98
CA ILE A 171 -3.47 5.18 25.56
C ILE A 171 -3.68 6.49 24.78
N ILE A 172 -2.73 6.87 23.96
CA ILE A 172 -2.79 8.04 23.09
C ILE A 172 -2.92 7.56 21.65
N VAL A 173 -3.90 8.10 20.93
CA VAL A 173 -4.18 7.71 19.55
C VAL A 173 -4.27 8.94 18.66
N ALA A 174 -3.45 8.96 17.61
CA ALA A 174 -3.54 9.93 16.54
C ALA A 174 -4.45 9.41 15.43
N THR A 175 -5.29 10.28 14.90
CA THR A 175 -6.20 9.99 13.80
C THR A 175 -6.24 11.16 12.81
N ARG A 176 -6.86 10.96 11.66
CA ARG A 176 -7.05 12.05 10.68
C ARG A 176 -8.07 13.11 11.11
N ASP A 177 -8.80 12.89 12.21
CA ASP A 177 -9.76 13.84 12.76
C ASP A 177 -9.40 14.38 14.16
N GLY A 178 -8.39 13.78 14.82
CA GLY A 178 -7.92 14.30 16.11
C GLY A 178 -6.96 13.41 16.87
N MET A 179 -6.53 13.94 18.01
CA MET A 179 -5.81 13.21 19.05
C MET A 179 -6.80 12.74 20.10
N TYR A 180 -6.82 11.46 20.38
CA TYR A 180 -7.67 10.84 21.39
C TYR A 180 -6.84 10.28 22.51
N GLN A 181 -7.40 10.28 23.74
CA GLN A 181 -6.78 9.69 24.92
C GLN A 181 -7.80 8.80 25.64
N SER A 182 -7.34 7.61 26.03
CA SER A 182 -7.98 6.77 27.07
C SER A 182 -7.17 6.87 28.34
N THR A 183 -7.83 6.77 29.49
CA THR A 183 -7.23 6.64 30.83
C THR A 183 -7.71 5.36 31.56
N ASN A 184 -8.32 4.44 30.81
CA ASN A 184 -8.93 3.21 31.34
C ASN A 184 -8.67 2.00 30.42
N TYR A 185 -7.40 1.85 29.95
CA TYR A 185 -6.96 0.71 29.14
C TYR A 185 -7.72 0.56 27.81
N GLY A 186 -8.18 1.65 27.20
CA GLY A 186 -8.88 1.64 25.92
C GLY A 186 -10.37 1.34 26.01
N VAL A 187 -10.97 1.28 27.21
CA VAL A 187 -12.43 1.05 27.38
C VAL A 187 -13.23 2.23 26.85
N SER A 188 -12.73 3.46 27.03
CA SER A 188 -13.31 4.66 26.42
C SER A 188 -12.24 5.67 26.04
N PHE A 189 -12.55 6.52 25.06
CA PHE A 189 -11.65 7.56 24.56
C PHE A 189 -12.36 8.92 24.55
N SER A 190 -11.58 9.98 24.77
CA SER A 190 -12.02 11.37 24.63
C SER A 190 -11.12 12.11 23.66
N LEU A 191 -11.72 12.92 22.78
CA LEU A 191 -11.00 13.83 21.89
C LEU A 191 -10.29 14.91 22.72
N LYS A 192 -9.00 15.09 22.50
CA LYS A 192 -8.15 16.07 23.19
C LYS A 192 -7.74 17.25 22.32
N GLN A 193 -7.59 16.98 21.02
CA GLN A 193 -7.25 18.00 20.03
C GLN A 193 -7.81 17.58 18.68
N SER A 194 -8.56 18.42 18.00
CA SER A 194 -9.02 18.19 16.62
C SER A 194 -7.90 18.48 15.61
N GLY A 195 -7.91 17.79 14.47
CA GLY A 195 -6.97 17.99 13.38
C GLY A 195 -6.47 16.70 12.76
N PRO A 196 -5.87 16.77 11.54
CA PRO A 196 -5.43 15.59 10.79
C PRO A 196 -4.01 15.18 11.22
N PHE A 197 -3.88 14.45 12.29
CA PHE A 197 -2.60 13.97 12.81
C PHE A 197 -2.11 12.73 12.06
N ASN A 198 -0.79 12.66 11.76
CA ASN A 198 -0.14 11.51 11.11
C ASN A 198 1.15 11.07 11.79
N SER A 199 1.70 11.90 12.66
CA SER A 199 2.95 11.63 13.38
C SER A 199 2.73 11.78 14.89
N LEU A 200 3.35 10.89 15.66
CA LEU A 200 3.31 10.91 17.13
C LEU A 200 4.65 10.40 17.66
N SER A 201 5.29 11.17 18.53
CA SER A 201 6.57 10.82 19.16
C SER A 201 6.55 11.23 20.62
N MET A 202 7.09 10.38 21.49
CA MET A 202 7.16 10.62 22.95
C MET A 202 8.60 10.81 23.39
N VAL A 203 8.79 11.69 24.35
CA VAL A 203 10.08 11.86 25.04
C VAL A 203 10.36 10.60 25.87
N ASN A 204 11.55 10.02 25.68
CA ASN A 204 11.95 8.79 26.38
C ASN A 204 12.01 8.93 27.90
N GLY A 205 12.07 7.80 28.60
CA GLY A 205 12.18 7.74 30.06
C GLY A 205 10.86 7.92 30.80
N GLY A 206 9.73 7.76 30.07
CA GLY A 206 8.39 7.88 30.65
C GLY A 206 8.05 9.31 31.03
N SER A 207 8.50 10.26 30.23
CA SER A 207 8.07 11.66 30.30
C SER A 207 6.63 11.78 29.80
N ASP A 208 5.85 12.68 30.42
CA ASP A 208 4.50 13.03 29.93
C ASP A 208 4.52 13.92 28.68
N THR A 209 5.71 14.15 28.10
CA THR A 209 5.88 15.05 26.95
C THR A 209 5.81 14.28 25.66
N LEU A 210 4.88 14.68 24.78
CA LEU A 210 4.67 14.14 23.45
C LEU A 210 4.67 15.26 22.40
N PHE A 211 5.03 14.87 21.17
CA PHE A 211 4.92 15.71 19.98
C PHE A 211 4.08 15.01 18.94
N ALA A 212 3.25 15.77 18.23
CA ALA A 212 2.42 15.27 17.16
C ALA A 212 2.49 16.20 15.94
N GLY A 213 2.65 15.60 14.76
CA GLY A 213 2.67 16.27 13.48
C GLY A 213 1.36 16.11 12.72
N THR A 214 0.92 17.18 12.04
CA THR A 214 -0.29 17.16 11.21
C THR A 214 0.04 17.04 9.72
N THR A 215 -0.98 16.88 8.91
CA THR A 215 -0.90 16.84 7.44
C THR A 215 -1.81 17.90 6.82
N GLY A 216 -1.61 18.17 5.53
CA GLY A 216 -2.34 19.20 4.78
C GLY A 216 -1.54 20.49 4.63
N GLY A 217 -2.07 21.44 3.87
CA GLY A 217 -1.39 22.68 3.49
C GLY A 217 -0.99 23.60 4.64
N SER A 218 -1.47 23.33 5.87
CA SER A 218 -1.12 24.03 7.12
C SER A 218 -0.51 23.07 8.15
N ALA A 219 0.23 22.05 7.67
CA ALA A 219 0.85 21.06 8.54
C ALA A 219 1.74 21.73 9.63
N THR A 220 1.59 21.30 10.87
CA THR A 220 2.24 21.93 12.01
C THR A 220 2.49 20.95 13.15
N VAL A 221 3.21 21.38 14.19
CA VAL A 221 3.58 20.55 15.34
C VAL A 221 2.82 20.99 16.59
N TYR A 222 2.26 20.01 17.28
CA TYR A 222 1.66 20.16 18.61
C TYR A 222 2.50 19.46 19.66
N ARG A 223 2.45 19.95 20.90
CA ARG A 223 3.08 19.34 22.06
C ARG A 223 2.07 19.15 23.18
N SER A 224 2.13 18.00 23.83
CA SER A 224 1.54 17.75 25.14
C SER A 224 2.64 17.65 26.19
N THR A 225 2.39 18.10 27.42
CA THR A 225 3.29 17.93 28.58
C THR A 225 2.61 17.19 29.73
N ASN A 226 1.47 16.57 29.49
CA ASN A 226 0.61 15.93 30.50
C ASN A 226 0.02 14.60 29.98
N GLY A 227 0.86 13.80 29.30
CA GLY A 227 0.48 12.46 28.84
C GLY A 227 -0.63 12.46 27.78
N GLY A 228 -0.75 13.51 26.97
CA GLY A 228 -1.78 13.63 25.93
C GLY A 228 -3.11 14.19 26.39
N SER A 229 -3.24 14.63 27.66
CA SER A 229 -4.49 15.19 28.20
C SER A 229 -4.87 16.55 27.61
N SER A 230 -3.87 17.33 27.19
CA SER A 230 -4.06 18.55 26.40
C SER A 230 -2.88 18.79 25.46
N TRP A 231 -3.10 19.54 24.40
CA TRP A 231 -2.14 19.81 23.35
C TRP A 231 -2.03 21.31 23.07
N SER A 232 -0.82 21.79 22.82
CA SER A 232 -0.52 23.18 22.50
C SER A 232 0.26 23.26 21.20
N LEU A 233 -0.05 24.22 20.37
CA LEU A 233 0.69 24.53 19.16
C LEU A 233 2.11 25.02 19.51
N VAL A 234 3.14 24.47 18.87
CA VAL A 234 4.55 24.80 19.09
C VAL A 234 5.24 25.06 17.75
N ASN A 235 4.86 26.15 17.09
CA ASN A 235 5.23 26.43 15.70
C ASN A 235 6.17 27.65 15.50
N LEU A 236 6.71 28.23 16.57
CA LEU A 236 7.60 29.39 16.44
C LEU A 236 8.90 29.02 15.69
N GLY A 237 9.03 29.49 14.46
CA GLY A 237 10.13 29.18 13.55
C GLY A 237 9.85 28.04 12.57
N LEU A 238 8.64 27.45 12.60
CA LEU A 238 8.18 26.46 11.60
C LEU A 238 7.46 27.13 10.43
N PRO A 239 7.38 26.48 9.26
CA PRO A 239 6.65 26.99 8.10
C PRO A 239 5.14 26.95 8.35
N SER A 240 4.40 27.84 7.66
CA SER A 240 2.94 27.95 7.74
C SER A 240 2.22 27.72 6.41
N SER A 241 2.96 27.58 5.31
CA SER A 241 2.40 27.38 3.96
C SER A 241 3.40 26.73 3.01
N GLY A 242 2.94 26.29 1.85
CA GLY A 242 3.77 25.63 0.84
C GLY A 242 4.17 24.18 1.21
N ILE A 243 3.48 23.60 2.16
CA ILE A 243 3.76 22.30 2.78
C ILE A 243 2.57 21.35 2.63
N ASN A 244 2.78 20.05 2.84
CA ASN A 244 1.72 19.05 2.80
C ASN A 244 1.67 18.12 4.01
N ARG A 245 2.80 17.86 4.68
CA ARG A 245 2.91 16.93 5.82
C ARG A 245 4.13 17.28 6.67
N VAL A 246 4.06 16.98 7.95
CA VAL A 246 5.22 17.00 8.86
C VAL A 246 5.34 15.68 9.61
N GLU A 247 6.56 15.14 9.65
CA GLU A 247 6.93 14.01 10.52
C GLU A 247 7.85 14.52 11.63
N VAL A 248 7.61 14.07 12.87
CA VAL A 248 8.36 14.53 14.05
C VAL A 248 9.05 13.36 14.75
N ALA A 249 10.28 13.59 15.23
CA ALA A 249 11.00 12.61 16.04
C ALA A 249 11.74 13.29 17.19
N VAL A 250 11.62 12.70 18.37
CA VAL A 250 12.36 13.09 19.57
C VAL A 250 13.65 12.31 19.62
N SER A 251 14.76 12.98 19.97
CA SER A 251 16.05 12.29 20.17
C SER A 251 16.04 11.48 21.47
N PRO A 252 16.32 10.17 21.42
CA PRO A 252 16.42 9.35 22.63
C PRO A 252 17.56 9.78 23.56
N SER A 253 18.72 10.14 23.01
CA SER A 253 19.92 10.54 23.79
C SER A 253 19.90 12.00 24.25
N SER A 254 19.00 12.83 23.71
CA SER A 254 18.86 14.25 24.07
C SER A 254 17.38 14.63 24.03
N PRO A 255 16.63 14.36 25.10
CA PRO A 255 15.16 14.46 25.10
C PRO A 255 14.58 15.86 24.82
N ASN A 256 15.38 16.93 25.00
CA ASN A 256 15.02 18.29 24.64
C ASN A 256 15.21 18.62 23.15
N LYS A 257 15.83 17.68 22.39
CA LYS A 257 16.10 17.86 20.97
C LYS A 257 15.08 17.11 20.14
N ILE A 258 14.38 17.87 19.31
CA ILE A 258 13.30 17.37 18.45
C ILE A 258 13.59 17.78 17.02
N TYR A 259 13.29 16.92 16.08
CA TYR A 259 13.36 17.18 14.65
C TYR A 259 11.97 17.15 14.03
N ALA A 260 11.78 17.98 13.00
CA ALA A 260 10.58 18.03 12.19
C ALA A 260 10.97 18.12 10.71
N VAL A 261 10.62 17.11 9.92
CA VAL A 261 10.82 17.11 8.47
C VAL A 261 9.51 17.43 7.77
N TYR A 262 9.56 18.37 6.83
CA TYR A 262 8.41 18.86 6.09
C TYR A 262 8.49 18.46 4.62
N GLY A 263 7.39 17.90 4.11
CA GLY A 263 7.12 17.76 2.69
C GLY A 263 6.53 19.06 2.12
N ALA A 264 6.96 19.43 0.92
CA ALA A 264 6.44 20.57 0.18
C ALA A 264 5.07 20.28 -0.45
N SER A 265 4.36 21.30 -0.90
CA SER A 265 3.07 21.15 -1.60
C SER A 265 3.15 20.34 -2.89
N ASN A 266 4.32 20.26 -3.54
CA ASN A 266 4.61 19.38 -4.67
C ASN A 266 5.18 18.01 -4.23
N SER A 267 5.10 17.70 -2.92
CA SER A 267 5.55 16.46 -2.29
C SER A 267 7.07 16.22 -2.26
N GLY A 268 7.88 17.17 -2.70
CA GLY A 268 9.33 17.17 -2.51
C GLY A 268 9.74 17.64 -1.11
N PHE A 269 11.04 17.78 -0.87
CA PHE A 269 11.60 18.24 0.40
C PHE A 269 11.40 19.74 0.59
N TYR A 270 10.61 20.13 1.59
CA TYR A 270 10.48 21.52 1.99
C TYR A 270 11.62 21.96 2.92
N GLY A 271 11.95 21.14 3.92
CA GLY A 271 13.02 21.41 4.83
C GLY A 271 12.99 20.56 6.10
N LEU A 272 14.13 20.51 6.76
CA LEU A 272 14.26 19.96 8.10
C LEU A 272 14.42 21.09 9.12
N TYR A 273 13.73 20.96 10.23
CA TYR A 273 13.79 21.87 11.38
C TYR A 273 14.19 21.12 12.63
N SER A 274 14.90 21.79 13.55
CA SER A 274 15.21 21.23 14.86
C SER A 274 14.91 22.22 15.98
N SER A 275 14.52 21.69 17.12
CA SER A 275 14.41 22.39 18.38
C SER A 275 15.38 21.77 19.38
N SER A 276 15.99 22.56 20.25
CA SER A 276 16.81 22.12 21.39
C SER A 276 16.21 22.50 22.74
N ASN A 277 14.95 22.95 22.76
CA ASN A 277 14.24 23.43 23.92
C ASN A 277 12.79 22.92 24.00
N TYR A 278 12.60 21.61 23.72
CA TYR A 278 11.30 20.97 23.77
C TYR A 278 10.25 21.60 22.84
N GLY A 279 10.66 22.06 21.65
CA GLY A 279 9.77 22.64 20.66
C GLY A 279 9.34 24.08 20.92
N ASN A 280 9.89 24.77 21.93
CA ASN A 280 9.52 26.17 22.19
C ASN A 280 9.94 27.09 21.04
N THR A 281 11.08 26.79 20.41
CA THR A 281 11.54 27.46 19.17
C THR A 281 12.16 26.44 18.23
N TRP A 282 12.07 26.72 16.93
CA TRP A 282 12.61 25.88 15.89
C TRP A 282 13.57 26.64 14.99
N THR A 283 14.58 25.93 14.53
CA THR A 283 15.58 26.45 13.58
C THR A 283 15.62 25.56 12.35
N GLN A 284 15.53 26.16 11.17
CA GLN A 284 15.71 25.46 9.91
C GLN A 284 17.16 24.98 9.76
N LYS A 285 17.33 23.70 9.42
CA LYS A 285 18.65 23.06 9.27
C LYS A 285 19.08 22.95 7.82
N SER A 286 18.16 22.55 6.95
CA SER A 286 18.40 22.42 5.51
C SER A 286 17.10 22.47 4.72
N THR A 287 17.23 22.85 3.42
CA THR A 287 16.16 22.83 2.41
C THR A 287 16.62 22.13 1.14
N SER A 288 17.83 21.61 1.14
CA SER A 288 18.47 20.89 0.03
C SER A 288 19.48 19.89 0.55
N PRO A 289 19.84 18.84 -0.25
CA PRO A 289 19.23 18.44 -1.53
C PRO A 289 17.77 17.98 -1.35
N ASN A 290 17.04 17.69 -2.45
CA ASN A 290 15.68 17.12 -2.36
C ASN A 290 15.75 15.65 -1.92
N ILE A 291 15.82 15.44 -0.60
CA ILE A 291 15.93 14.09 0.00
C ILE A 291 14.65 13.25 -0.07
N LEU A 292 13.54 13.83 -0.55
CA LEU A 292 12.25 13.14 -0.73
C LEU A 292 11.95 12.84 -2.20
N GLY A 293 12.89 13.13 -3.12
CA GLY A 293 12.79 12.83 -4.54
C GLY A 293 13.40 11.47 -4.92
N TRP A 294 13.29 11.15 -6.20
CA TRP A 294 13.72 9.87 -6.77
C TRP A 294 15.24 9.78 -6.98
N GLU A 295 15.89 10.92 -7.20
CA GLU A 295 17.27 10.97 -7.67
C GLU A 295 18.29 10.75 -6.54
N ALA A 296 19.31 9.92 -6.79
CA ALA A 296 20.37 9.61 -5.84
C ALA A 296 21.19 10.82 -5.38
N ASN A 297 21.24 11.88 -6.18
CA ASN A 297 21.93 13.13 -5.85
C ASN A 297 21.00 14.19 -5.27
N GLY A 298 19.70 13.86 -5.09
CA GLY A 298 18.68 14.81 -4.61
C GLY A 298 18.39 15.95 -5.58
N SER A 299 18.64 15.77 -6.89
CA SER A 299 18.16 16.69 -7.92
C SER A 299 16.65 16.53 -8.14
N GLY A 300 16.04 17.50 -8.81
CA GLY A 300 14.58 17.49 -9.04
C GLY A 300 13.79 18.19 -7.93
N THR A 301 12.49 18.37 -8.15
CA THR A 301 11.65 19.24 -7.31
C THR A 301 10.42 18.56 -6.71
N GLY A 302 10.07 17.36 -7.17
CA GLY A 302 8.92 16.59 -6.71
C GLY A 302 9.30 15.49 -5.74
N GLY A 303 8.32 14.74 -5.30
CA GLY A 303 8.48 13.59 -4.42
C GLY A 303 7.12 12.97 -4.09
N GLN A 304 7.07 12.15 -3.05
CA GLN A 304 5.87 11.45 -2.61
C GLN A 304 5.56 11.66 -1.11
N SER A 305 6.04 12.77 -0.49
CA SER A 305 5.90 12.99 0.96
C SER A 305 4.46 12.97 1.50
N TRP A 306 3.45 13.06 0.63
CA TRP A 306 2.05 12.84 1.02
C TRP A 306 1.78 11.38 1.37
N TYR A 307 2.54 10.47 0.78
CA TYR A 307 2.41 9.02 0.86
C TYR A 307 3.48 8.41 1.78
N ASP A 308 4.76 8.60 1.45
CA ASP A 308 5.92 8.04 2.12
C ASP A 308 6.74 9.16 2.82
N LEU A 309 6.78 9.15 4.12
CA LEU A 309 7.60 10.07 4.90
C LEU A 309 7.89 9.49 6.27
N THR A 310 9.17 9.27 6.56
CA THR A 310 9.63 8.80 7.87
C THR A 310 10.80 9.63 8.39
N LEU A 311 10.95 9.66 9.71
CA LEU A 311 12.04 10.33 10.40
C LEU A 311 12.45 9.52 11.63
N ALA A 312 13.73 9.19 11.73
CA ALA A 312 14.30 8.52 12.90
C ALA A 312 15.57 9.23 13.39
N VAL A 313 15.77 9.21 14.69
CA VAL A 313 16.99 9.74 15.34
C VAL A 313 17.73 8.58 15.99
N ASP A 314 19.04 8.50 15.75
CA ASP A 314 19.91 7.49 16.35
C ASP A 314 19.83 7.57 17.89
N PRO A 315 19.55 6.45 18.58
CA PRO A 315 19.39 6.46 20.03
C PRO A 315 20.65 6.86 20.79
N ASN A 316 21.82 6.71 20.17
CA ASN A 316 23.12 6.99 20.81
C ASN A 316 23.70 8.36 20.39
N ASN A 317 23.21 8.94 19.29
CA ASN A 317 23.72 10.20 18.77
C ASN A 317 22.61 11.11 18.25
N SER A 318 22.28 12.13 19.02
CA SER A 318 21.22 13.10 18.69
C SER A 318 21.46 13.90 17.39
N ASN A 319 22.65 13.84 16.79
CA ASN A 319 22.97 14.49 15.53
C ASN A 319 22.90 13.54 14.31
N THR A 320 22.77 12.24 14.55
CA THR A 320 22.57 11.24 13.48
C THR A 320 21.08 11.02 13.28
N ILE A 321 20.60 11.35 12.10
CA ILE A 321 19.18 11.23 11.73
C ILE A 321 19.04 10.58 10.37
N TYR A 322 17.91 9.88 10.19
CA TYR A 322 17.54 9.23 8.95
C TYR A 322 16.18 9.77 8.50
N VAL A 323 16.07 10.09 7.23
CA VAL A 323 14.80 10.49 6.59
C VAL A 323 14.55 9.57 5.42
N GLY A 324 13.38 8.93 5.40
CA GLY A 324 12.89 8.10 4.32
C GLY A 324 11.73 8.79 3.60
N GLY A 325 11.78 8.74 2.31
CA GLY A 325 10.77 8.99 1.31
C GLY A 325 10.95 7.88 0.28
N VAL A 326 11.09 8.18 -1.02
CA VAL A 326 11.44 7.19 -2.04
C VAL A 326 12.78 6.50 -1.73
N ASN A 327 13.74 7.24 -1.22
CA ASN A 327 15.06 6.77 -0.79
C ASN A 327 15.26 7.01 0.71
N ILE A 328 16.25 6.33 1.31
CA ILE A 328 16.67 6.62 2.68
C ILE A 328 17.91 7.49 2.70
N TRP A 329 17.85 8.61 3.39
CA TRP A 329 18.92 9.56 3.54
C TRP A 329 19.38 9.65 5.00
N LYS A 330 20.68 9.94 5.19
CA LYS A 330 21.33 10.05 6.50
C LYS A 330 22.03 11.38 6.63
N SER A 331 21.90 11.98 7.81
CA SER A 331 22.72 13.10 8.27
C SER A 331 23.43 12.71 9.56
N THR A 332 24.69 13.14 9.73
CA THR A 332 25.47 12.95 10.96
C THR A 332 25.77 14.25 11.68
N ASN A 333 25.22 15.36 11.19
CA ASN A 333 25.44 16.72 11.73
C ASN A 333 24.14 17.47 12.03
N GLY A 334 23.11 16.73 12.44
CA GLY A 334 21.84 17.28 12.85
C GLY A 334 21.02 17.87 11.70
N GLY A 335 21.15 17.31 10.49
CA GLY A 335 20.39 17.70 9.31
C GLY A 335 20.97 18.88 8.54
N SER A 336 22.21 19.30 8.84
CA SER A 336 22.84 20.41 8.11
C SER A 336 23.38 19.97 6.75
N SER A 337 23.71 18.69 6.58
CA SER A 337 24.03 18.07 5.28
C SER A 337 23.57 16.62 5.26
N TRP A 338 23.41 16.07 4.06
CA TRP A 338 22.83 14.77 3.80
C TRP A 338 23.69 13.94 2.88
N SER A 339 23.69 12.64 3.10
CA SER A 339 24.17 11.63 2.19
C SER A 339 23.09 10.57 1.98
N ILE A 340 22.95 10.08 0.77
CA ILE A 340 22.06 8.95 0.50
C ILE A 340 22.60 7.71 1.20
N ASN A 341 21.75 6.96 1.88
CA ASN A 341 22.14 5.81 2.68
C ASN A 341 21.83 4.50 1.96
N ALA A 342 20.69 4.45 1.25
CA ALA A 342 20.36 3.41 0.28
C ALA A 342 19.46 3.98 -0.81
N HIS A 343 19.48 3.33 -1.98
CA HIS A 343 18.76 3.76 -3.17
C HIS A 343 17.78 2.68 -3.64
N TRP A 344 16.61 3.08 -4.12
CA TRP A 344 15.51 2.20 -4.47
C TRP A 344 15.77 1.20 -5.62
N TYR A 345 16.82 1.39 -6.41
CA TYR A 345 17.32 0.39 -7.38
C TYR A 345 18.85 0.19 -7.33
N GLY A 346 19.51 0.65 -6.26
CA GLY A 346 20.95 0.46 -6.06
C GLY A 346 21.83 1.19 -7.08
N ALA A 347 21.41 2.40 -7.54
CA ALA A 347 22.17 3.19 -8.50
C ALA A 347 23.60 3.45 -8.04
N ASN A 348 24.56 3.43 -8.98
CA ASN A 348 25.97 3.77 -8.75
C ASN A 348 26.66 2.93 -7.65
N GLY A 349 26.21 1.69 -7.43
CA GLY A 349 26.75 0.82 -6.40
C GLY A 349 26.34 1.15 -4.97
N LEU A 350 25.33 1.99 -4.80
CA LEU A 350 24.72 2.27 -3.49
C LEU A 350 24.00 1.01 -2.97
N PRO A 351 23.95 0.83 -1.64
CA PRO A 351 23.10 -0.20 -1.06
C PRO A 351 21.65 -0.09 -1.56
N TYR A 352 21.02 -1.23 -1.75
CA TYR A 352 19.61 -1.31 -2.14
C TYR A 352 18.72 -1.43 -0.91
N VAL A 353 17.63 -0.67 -0.89
CA VAL A 353 16.42 -0.86 -0.10
C VAL A 353 15.26 -0.50 -1.00
N HIS A 354 14.18 -1.25 -0.96
CA HIS A 354 12.99 -0.96 -1.77
C HIS A 354 12.46 0.45 -1.52
N ALA A 355 11.85 1.04 -2.53
CA ALA A 355 11.27 2.38 -2.48
C ALA A 355 10.18 2.53 -1.40
N ASP A 356 9.85 3.79 -1.14
CA ASP A 356 8.66 4.26 -0.45
C ASP A 356 8.63 3.81 1.02
N HIS A 357 9.28 4.62 1.87
CA HIS A 357 9.50 4.29 3.28
C HIS A 357 8.33 4.77 4.16
N HIS A 358 7.63 3.84 4.79
CA HIS A 358 6.50 4.09 5.70
C HIS A 358 6.89 4.01 7.18
N HIS A 359 7.93 3.25 7.49
CA HIS A 359 8.47 3.12 8.84
C HIS A 359 9.99 3.25 8.83
N ALA A 360 10.52 3.95 9.85
CA ALA A 360 11.93 3.98 10.17
C ALA A 360 12.09 3.97 11.70
N GLY A 361 12.74 2.96 12.25
CA GLY A 361 12.85 2.82 13.70
C GLY A 361 14.06 2.00 14.13
N PHE A 362 14.62 2.39 15.26
CA PHE A 362 15.65 1.61 15.92
C PHE A 362 15.03 0.62 16.89
N ARG A 363 15.58 -0.59 16.94
CA ARG A 363 15.27 -1.53 18.00
C ARG A 363 15.65 -0.92 19.35
N PRO A 364 14.83 -1.03 20.40
CA PRO A 364 15.14 -0.52 21.73
C PRO A 364 16.48 -1.05 22.25
N ASN A 365 17.31 -0.16 22.81
CA ASN A 365 18.63 -0.46 23.37
C ASN A 365 19.63 -1.11 22.37
N SER A 366 19.45 -0.89 21.08
CA SER A 366 20.28 -1.44 20.00
C SER A 366 20.62 -0.35 18.99
N SER A 367 21.66 -0.59 18.18
CA SER A 367 21.96 0.19 16.98
C SER A 367 21.33 -0.39 15.72
N GLU A 368 20.59 -1.48 15.83
CA GLU A 368 19.86 -2.07 14.72
C GLU A 368 18.74 -1.16 14.27
N PHE A 369 18.70 -0.90 12.98
CA PHE A 369 17.76 0.02 12.35
C PHE A 369 16.93 -0.71 11.31
N TYR A 370 15.61 -0.51 11.37
CA TYR A 370 14.62 -1.19 10.55
C TYR A 370 13.82 -0.21 9.74
N LEU A 371 13.48 -0.63 8.52
CA LEU A 371 12.61 0.09 7.60
C LEU A 371 11.43 -0.80 7.22
N GLY A 372 10.25 -0.21 7.15
CA GLY A 372 9.07 -0.76 6.46
C GLY A 372 8.86 0.03 5.17
N THR A 373 8.79 -0.67 4.05
CA THR A 373 8.74 -0.11 2.69
C THR A 373 7.64 -0.77 1.86
N ASP A 374 7.43 -0.33 0.61
CA ASP A 374 6.52 -1.01 -0.34
C ASP A 374 7.04 -2.38 -0.81
N GLY A 375 8.28 -2.73 -0.46
CA GLY A 375 8.86 -4.05 -0.73
C GLY A 375 9.05 -4.93 0.50
N GLY A 376 8.61 -4.52 1.69
CA GLY A 376 8.72 -5.32 2.92
C GLY A 376 9.56 -4.69 4.02
N VAL A 377 10.15 -5.54 4.86
CA VAL A 377 11.00 -5.16 6.00
C VAL A 377 12.47 -5.26 5.61
N TYR A 378 13.24 -4.22 5.95
CA TYR A 378 14.70 -4.19 5.79
C TYR A 378 15.38 -3.84 7.10
N LYS A 379 16.54 -4.46 7.36
CA LYS A 379 17.34 -4.28 8.58
C LYS A 379 18.78 -3.92 8.23
N THR A 380 19.38 -3.02 9.01
CA THR A 380 20.83 -2.81 9.06
C THR A 380 21.34 -2.82 10.50
N SER A 381 22.53 -3.38 10.73
CA SER A 381 23.27 -3.33 12.01
C SER A 381 24.53 -2.46 11.93
N ASN A 382 24.84 -1.90 10.76
CA ASN A 382 26.08 -1.15 10.50
C ASN A 382 25.84 0.28 9.98
N GLY A 383 24.67 0.85 10.34
CA GLY A 383 24.31 2.24 10.02
C GLY A 383 24.01 2.46 8.55
N GLY A 384 23.59 1.41 7.83
CA GLY A 384 23.19 1.45 6.43
C GLY A 384 24.29 1.16 5.43
N SER A 385 25.47 0.70 5.88
CA SER A 385 26.52 0.26 4.95
C SER A 385 26.11 -1.00 4.19
N SER A 386 25.25 -1.81 4.77
CA SER A 386 24.55 -2.92 4.12
C SER A 386 23.17 -3.13 4.74
N TRP A 387 22.26 -3.71 3.97
CA TRP A 387 20.89 -3.99 4.37
C TRP A 387 20.53 -5.45 4.08
N THR A 388 19.70 -6.01 4.94
CA THR A 388 19.14 -7.35 4.80
C THR A 388 17.63 -7.23 4.71
N ALA A 389 17.02 -7.83 3.69
CA ALA A 389 15.58 -8.01 3.61
C ALA A 389 15.14 -9.13 4.57
N LEU A 390 14.05 -8.91 5.29
CA LEU A 390 13.48 -9.86 6.26
C LEU A 390 12.06 -10.27 5.79
N ASN A 391 11.94 -10.70 4.54
CA ASN A 391 10.65 -10.84 3.87
C ASN A 391 10.16 -12.30 3.77
N ASP A 392 11.03 -13.27 4.09
CA ASP A 392 10.76 -14.68 3.85
C ASP A 392 9.65 -15.21 4.78
N GLY A 393 8.59 -15.76 4.18
CA GLY A 393 7.43 -16.29 4.87
C GLY A 393 6.24 -15.31 4.98
N MET A 394 6.37 -14.05 4.60
CA MET A 394 5.24 -13.12 4.55
C MET A 394 4.45 -13.25 3.24
N ASN A 395 3.13 -13.30 3.34
CA ASN A 395 2.23 -13.39 2.20
C ASN A 395 1.39 -12.10 2.09
N ILE A 396 2.04 -11.01 1.65
CA ILE A 396 1.50 -9.65 1.67
C ILE A 396 1.48 -8.95 0.31
N THR A 397 1.70 -9.70 -0.78
CA THR A 397 1.69 -9.16 -2.14
C THR A 397 0.30 -8.66 -2.53
N GLN A 398 0.22 -7.45 -3.08
CA GLN A 398 -1.02 -6.83 -3.55
C GLN A 398 -1.10 -6.96 -5.07
N TYR A 399 -1.93 -7.88 -5.56
CA TYR A 399 -2.14 -8.09 -6.99
C TYR A 399 -3.22 -7.17 -7.55
N TYR A 400 -2.96 -6.54 -8.70
CA TYR A 400 -3.98 -5.88 -9.52
C TYR A 400 -4.78 -6.89 -10.32
N LYS A 401 -4.09 -7.82 -10.99
CA LYS A 401 -4.67 -8.89 -11.81
C LYS A 401 -3.84 -10.15 -11.70
N ILE A 402 -4.51 -11.29 -11.91
CA ILE A 402 -3.90 -12.62 -11.94
C ILE A 402 -4.55 -13.45 -13.03
N SER A 403 -3.76 -14.24 -13.74
CA SER A 403 -4.22 -15.17 -14.77
C SER A 403 -3.58 -16.54 -14.58
N GLN A 404 -4.34 -17.58 -14.91
CA GLN A 404 -3.93 -18.98 -14.80
C GLN A 404 -3.92 -19.63 -16.18
N SER A 405 -2.97 -20.53 -16.40
CA SER A 405 -2.98 -21.36 -17.59
C SER A 405 -4.21 -22.26 -17.64
N GLN A 406 -4.80 -22.42 -18.82
CA GLN A 406 -5.93 -23.31 -19.07
C GLN A 406 -5.52 -24.80 -19.05
N THR A 407 -4.22 -25.10 -19.17
CA THR A 407 -3.70 -26.47 -19.32
C THR A 407 -2.75 -26.89 -18.19
N ASP A 408 -2.29 -25.95 -17.36
CA ASP A 408 -1.39 -26.21 -16.23
C ASP A 408 -1.81 -25.39 -15.02
N THR A 409 -2.43 -26.02 -14.04
CA THR A 409 -2.91 -25.37 -12.81
C THR A 409 -1.79 -24.83 -11.92
N THR A 410 -0.53 -25.18 -12.18
CA THR A 410 0.62 -24.64 -11.44
C THR A 410 1.15 -23.34 -12.03
N LEU A 411 0.85 -23.06 -13.31
CA LEU A 411 1.30 -21.87 -14.00
C LEU A 411 0.33 -20.72 -13.75
N LEU A 412 0.78 -19.73 -12.98
CA LEU A 412 0.07 -18.49 -12.68
C LEU A 412 0.96 -17.31 -13.05
N ILE A 413 0.36 -16.24 -13.56
CA ILE A 413 1.02 -14.97 -13.76
C ILE A 413 0.18 -13.89 -13.09
N GLY A 414 0.82 -12.95 -12.36
CA GLY A 414 0.10 -11.90 -11.64
C GLY A 414 0.88 -10.60 -11.62
N GLY A 415 0.19 -9.50 -11.91
CA GLY A 415 0.73 -8.15 -11.84
C GLY A 415 0.50 -7.55 -10.47
N SER A 416 1.57 -7.17 -9.78
CA SER A 416 1.52 -6.64 -8.41
C SER A 416 1.93 -5.18 -8.31
N GLN A 417 1.33 -4.50 -7.36
CA GLN A 417 1.65 -3.13 -7.02
C GLN A 417 3.10 -3.05 -6.51
N ASP A 418 3.90 -2.15 -7.10
CA ASP A 418 5.28 -1.80 -6.75
C ASP A 418 6.32 -2.94 -6.85
N ASN A 419 5.88 -4.19 -7.03
CA ASN A 419 6.74 -5.37 -6.97
C ASN A 419 6.85 -6.14 -8.30
N GLY A 420 6.27 -5.61 -9.38
CA GLY A 420 6.39 -6.15 -10.74
C GLY A 420 5.37 -7.23 -11.06
N THR A 421 5.62 -7.92 -12.17
CA THR A 421 4.82 -9.10 -12.57
C THR A 421 5.52 -10.36 -12.11
N HIS A 422 4.79 -11.21 -11.42
CA HIS A 422 5.26 -12.48 -10.87
C HIS A 422 4.74 -13.65 -11.69
N LEU A 423 5.61 -14.62 -11.94
CA LEU A 423 5.30 -15.88 -12.62
C LEU A 423 5.55 -17.04 -11.66
N ARG A 424 4.51 -17.83 -11.40
CA ARG A 424 4.59 -19.09 -10.65
C ARG A 424 4.67 -20.26 -11.62
N THR A 425 5.71 -21.07 -11.49
CA THR A 425 5.95 -22.25 -12.35
C THR A 425 5.94 -23.57 -11.58
N SER A 426 5.86 -23.50 -10.24
CA SER A 426 5.69 -24.64 -9.36
C SER A 426 5.09 -24.18 -8.02
N PRO A 427 4.61 -25.07 -7.14
CA PRO A 427 3.98 -24.68 -5.88
C PRO A 427 4.77 -23.71 -5.01
N THR A 428 6.09 -23.74 -5.09
CA THR A 428 6.98 -22.93 -4.25
C THR A 428 7.86 -21.95 -5.03
N ASN A 429 7.79 -21.95 -6.38
CA ASN A 429 8.68 -21.13 -7.20
C ASN A 429 7.93 -19.99 -7.86
N TRP A 430 8.18 -18.78 -7.37
CA TRP A 430 7.74 -17.53 -7.94
C TRP A 430 8.93 -16.73 -8.44
N ASN A 431 8.82 -16.15 -9.62
CA ASN A 431 9.85 -15.29 -10.20
C ASN A 431 9.26 -13.95 -10.63
N ARG A 432 9.96 -12.86 -10.37
CA ARG A 432 9.65 -11.56 -10.96
C ARG A 432 10.14 -11.54 -12.41
N VAL A 433 9.23 -11.38 -13.36
CA VAL A 433 9.51 -11.49 -14.79
C VAL A 433 9.47 -10.15 -15.53
N VAL A 434 8.70 -9.17 -15.02
CA VAL A 434 8.66 -7.79 -15.53
C VAL A 434 8.71 -6.84 -14.33
N GLY A 435 9.44 -5.72 -14.46
CA GLY A 435 9.57 -4.71 -13.41
C GLY A 435 8.46 -3.66 -13.43
N GLY A 436 8.58 -2.64 -12.59
CA GLY A 436 7.56 -1.59 -12.39
C GLY A 436 6.36 -2.08 -11.57
N ASP A 437 5.22 -1.39 -11.67
CA ASP A 437 3.94 -1.96 -11.22
C ASP A 437 3.45 -2.94 -12.29
N GLY A 438 3.37 -4.22 -11.93
CA GLY A 438 2.74 -5.21 -12.80
C GLY A 438 1.23 -4.98 -12.83
N MET A 439 0.66 -5.00 -14.04
CA MET A 439 -0.76 -4.70 -14.26
C MET A 439 -1.48 -5.95 -14.79
N ASP A 440 -2.27 -5.80 -15.85
CA ASP A 440 -2.98 -6.91 -16.45
C ASP A 440 -2.02 -7.88 -17.17
N ASN A 441 -2.40 -9.13 -17.22
CA ASN A 441 -1.57 -10.21 -17.72
C ASN A 441 -2.47 -11.34 -18.24
N ASP A 442 -1.91 -12.20 -19.09
CA ASP A 442 -2.63 -13.36 -19.57
C ASP A 442 -1.67 -14.47 -20.07
N VAL A 443 -2.20 -15.69 -20.16
CA VAL A 443 -1.52 -16.87 -20.71
C VAL A 443 -2.23 -17.25 -22.00
N ASP A 444 -1.48 -17.47 -23.09
CA ASP A 444 -2.10 -17.95 -24.34
C ASP A 444 -2.84 -19.29 -24.09
N PRO A 445 -4.12 -19.40 -24.45
CA PRO A 445 -4.96 -20.54 -24.08
C PRO A 445 -4.47 -21.89 -24.64
N ASN A 446 -3.64 -21.86 -25.69
CA ASN A 446 -3.18 -23.06 -26.38
C ASN A 446 -1.70 -23.40 -26.12
N THR A 447 -0.93 -22.50 -25.46
CA THR A 447 0.48 -22.76 -25.17
C THR A 447 0.98 -22.01 -23.95
N ASN A 448 1.53 -22.74 -22.99
CA ASN A 448 2.15 -22.20 -21.78
C ASN A 448 3.49 -21.48 -22.05
N ASN A 449 4.03 -21.57 -23.27
CA ASN A 449 5.25 -20.85 -23.64
C ASN A 449 4.99 -19.38 -23.96
N THR A 450 3.77 -19.02 -24.31
CA THR A 450 3.40 -17.64 -24.65
C THR A 450 2.65 -17.00 -23.50
N LEU A 451 3.29 -15.99 -22.89
CA LEU A 451 2.77 -15.26 -21.76
C LEU A 451 2.78 -13.76 -22.08
N TYR A 452 1.81 -13.05 -21.55
CA TYR A 452 1.68 -11.61 -21.68
C TYR A 452 1.63 -10.94 -20.32
N ALA A 453 2.24 -9.78 -20.23
CA ALA A 453 2.26 -8.94 -19.05
C ALA A 453 2.12 -7.48 -19.45
N SER A 454 1.64 -6.63 -18.56
CA SER A 454 1.66 -5.19 -18.78
C SER A 454 2.17 -4.45 -17.55
N ILE A 455 2.63 -3.24 -17.79
CA ILE A 455 2.82 -2.20 -16.77
C ILE A 455 1.83 -1.06 -17.04
N TYR A 456 1.83 -0.05 -16.20
CA TYR A 456 0.87 1.05 -16.21
C TYR A 456 0.64 1.68 -17.60
N TYR A 457 -0.58 2.16 -17.84
CA TYR A 457 -1.03 2.93 -19.01
C TYR A 457 -0.97 2.19 -20.35
N GLY A 458 -0.89 0.84 -20.34
CA GLY A 458 -0.94 0.01 -21.55
C GLY A 458 0.41 -0.22 -22.21
N GLU A 459 1.47 -0.32 -21.42
CA GLU A 459 2.75 -0.85 -21.89
C GLU A 459 2.73 -2.38 -21.77
N PHE A 460 2.66 -3.08 -22.90
CA PHE A 460 2.52 -4.53 -22.98
C PHE A 460 3.83 -5.22 -23.34
N TYR A 461 4.01 -6.40 -22.75
CA TYR A 461 5.17 -7.25 -22.93
C TYR A 461 4.72 -8.68 -23.24
N LYS A 462 5.55 -9.42 -24.01
CA LYS A 462 5.32 -10.81 -24.36
C LYS A 462 6.56 -11.67 -24.11
N SER A 463 6.35 -12.86 -23.60
CA SER A 463 7.30 -13.97 -23.60
C SER A 463 6.84 -15.03 -24.61
N THR A 464 7.79 -15.74 -25.24
CA THR A 464 7.56 -16.91 -26.10
C THR A 464 8.35 -18.12 -25.63
N ASN A 465 8.92 -18.07 -24.44
CA ASN A 465 9.80 -19.08 -23.88
C ASN A 465 9.48 -19.40 -22.41
N GLY A 466 8.17 -19.42 -22.07
CA GLY A 466 7.70 -19.80 -20.75
C GLY A 466 8.06 -18.79 -19.65
N GLY A 467 8.18 -17.50 -20.01
CA GLY A 467 8.46 -16.42 -19.05
C GLY A 467 9.94 -16.15 -18.78
N ASN A 468 10.87 -16.86 -19.46
CA ASN A 468 12.31 -16.60 -19.25
C ASN A 468 12.75 -15.20 -19.70
N ASN A 469 12.11 -14.66 -20.75
CA ASN A 469 12.36 -13.31 -21.23
C ASN A 469 11.06 -12.68 -21.72
N PHE A 470 10.91 -11.39 -21.48
CA PHE A 470 9.80 -10.58 -21.98
C PHE A 470 10.32 -9.45 -22.87
N SER A 471 9.59 -9.16 -23.96
CA SER A 471 9.89 -8.08 -24.90
C SER A 471 8.66 -7.23 -25.12
N SER A 472 8.84 -5.91 -25.26
CA SER A 472 7.73 -4.98 -25.53
C SER A 472 7.06 -5.30 -26.87
N ILE A 473 5.72 -5.22 -26.89
CA ILE A 473 4.87 -5.41 -28.07
C ILE A 473 4.06 -4.15 -28.42
N ASN A 474 4.50 -2.99 -27.95
CA ASN A 474 3.82 -1.71 -28.18
C ASN A 474 4.09 -1.08 -29.55
N THR A 475 4.97 -1.67 -30.36
CA THR A 475 5.22 -1.19 -31.72
C THR A 475 3.91 -1.13 -32.50
N ASN A 476 3.60 0.04 -33.08
CA ASN A 476 2.33 0.34 -33.78
C ASN A 476 1.07 0.45 -32.90
N LEU A 477 1.19 0.41 -31.58
CA LEU A 477 0.08 0.69 -30.68
C LEU A 477 0.00 2.16 -30.24
N SER A 478 1.01 2.97 -30.58
CA SER A 478 1.04 4.42 -30.25
C SER A 478 -0.21 5.22 -30.67
N PRO A 479 -0.96 4.88 -31.76
CA PRO A 479 -2.22 5.56 -32.08
C PRO A 479 -3.35 5.32 -31.07
N ALA A 480 -3.23 4.33 -30.18
CA ALA A 480 -4.22 4.06 -29.13
C ALA A 480 -4.23 5.16 -28.05
N GLY A 481 -3.11 5.84 -27.84
CA GLY A 481 -2.92 6.82 -26.78
C GLY A 481 -2.57 6.14 -25.44
N SER A 482 -2.77 6.85 -24.34
CA SER A 482 -2.59 6.32 -22.99
C SER A 482 -3.84 5.56 -22.52
N GLY A 483 -3.66 4.37 -22.01
CA GLY A 483 -4.71 3.58 -21.38
C GLY A 483 -5.00 4.01 -19.93
N ASN A 484 -5.84 3.26 -19.22
CA ASN A 484 -6.03 3.38 -17.78
C ASN A 484 -4.76 2.95 -17.03
N TRP A 485 -4.69 3.25 -15.74
CA TRP A 485 -3.62 2.75 -14.86
C TRP A 485 -3.43 1.25 -15.01
N VAL A 486 -4.49 0.47 -14.84
CA VAL A 486 -4.58 -0.91 -15.31
C VAL A 486 -5.31 -0.89 -16.64
N THR A 487 -4.58 -1.05 -17.74
CA THR A 487 -5.16 -1.13 -19.07
C THR A 487 -5.57 -2.58 -19.34
N PRO A 488 -6.88 -2.88 -19.59
CA PRO A 488 -7.32 -4.24 -19.73
C PRO A 488 -6.78 -4.90 -20.99
N PHE A 489 -6.40 -6.16 -20.85
CA PHE A 489 -5.75 -6.98 -21.87
C PHE A 489 -6.27 -8.42 -21.81
N LYS A 490 -6.54 -9.05 -22.96
CA LYS A 490 -7.01 -10.44 -23.04
C LYS A 490 -6.46 -11.16 -24.25
N CYS A 491 -6.11 -12.43 -24.07
CA CYS A 491 -5.97 -13.37 -25.18
C CYS A 491 -7.33 -13.76 -25.75
N ASP A 492 -7.40 -14.04 -27.06
CA ASP A 492 -8.59 -14.64 -27.67
C ASP A 492 -8.71 -16.08 -27.16
N PRO A 493 -9.82 -16.48 -26.52
CA PRO A 493 -9.96 -17.82 -25.96
C PRO A 493 -9.98 -18.94 -27.02
N ASN A 494 -10.23 -18.59 -28.29
CA ASN A 494 -10.38 -19.53 -29.39
C ASN A 494 -9.21 -19.55 -30.37
N THR A 495 -8.38 -18.49 -30.37
CA THR A 495 -7.39 -18.28 -31.43
C THR A 495 -6.05 -17.84 -30.86
N SER A 496 -5.07 -18.76 -30.83
CA SER A 496 -3.70 -18.44 -30.42
C SER A 496 -3.12 -17.27 -31.18
N ASN A 497 -2.23 -16.53 -30.56
CA ASN A 497 -1.60 -15.31 -31.08
C ASN A 497 -2.57 -14.16 -31.39
N THR A 498 -3.83 -14.31 -31.04
CA THR A 498 -4.81 -13.22 -31.12
C THR A 498 -5.01 -12.61 -29.74
N ILE A 499 -4.78 -11.32 -29.63
CA ILE A 499 -4.83 -10.58 -28.38
C ILE A 499 -5.58 -9.26 -28.56
N TYR A 500 -6.16 -8.79 -27.48
CA TYR A 500 -6.93 -7.55 -27.44
C TYR A 500 -6.45 -6.64 -26.32
N ALA A 501 -6.51 -5.34 -26.55
CA ALA A 501 -6.16 -4.30 -25.58
C ALA A 501 -7.24 -3.22 -25.53
N GLY A 502 -7.66 -2.86 -24.31
CA GLY A 502 -8.74 -1.89 -24.06
C GLY A 502 -8.23 -0.48 -23.82
N PHE A 503 -8.43 0.41 -24.79
CA PHE A 503 -8.23 1.86 -24.68
C PHE A 503 -9.59 2.57 -24.80
N LYS A 504 -9.70 3.66 -25.56
CA LYS A 504 -11.00 4.27 -25.91
C LYS A 504 -11.83 3.41 -26.88
N LYS A 505 -11.19 2.42 -27.45
CA LYS A 505 -11.74 1.35 -28.31
C LYS A 505 -10.89 0.09 -28.09
N ILE A 506 -11.39 -1.04 -28.55
CA ILE A 506 -10.60 -2.25 -28.57
C ILE A 506 -9.57 -2.20 -29.70
N TRP A 507 -8.34 -2.52 -29.38
CA TRP A 507 -7.27 -2.81 -30.34
C TRP A 507 -7.03 -4.31 -30.37
N LYS A 508 -6.87 -4.84 -31.58
CA LYS A 508 -6.68 -6.28 -31.84
C LYS A 508 -5.38 -6.52 -32.59
N SER A 509 -4.62 -7.50 -32.16
CA SER A 509 -3.53 -8.10 -32.89
C SER A 509 -3.87 -9.56 -33.21
N THR A 510 -3.57 -10.02 -34.42
CA THR A 510 -3.70 -11.43 -34.84
C THR A 510 -2.35 -12.11 -35.04
N ASN A 511 -1.28 -11.48 -34.59
CA ASN A 511 0.09 -11.93 -34.74
C ASN A 511 0.92 -11.71 -33.45
N ALA A 512 0.27 -11.93 -32.31
CA ALA A 512 0.88 -11.89 -30.99
C ALA A 512 1.57 -10.53 -30.66
N GLY A 513 0.96 -9.42 -31.07
CA GLY A 513 1.43 -8.08 -30.76
C GLY A 513 2.45 -7.49 -31.74
N ILE A 514 2.79 -8.18 -32.84
CA ILE A 514 3.69 -7.64 -33.86
C ILE A 514 3.05 -6.42 -34.56
N SER A 515 1.75 -6.49 -34.82
CA SER A 515 0.97 -5.37 -35.33
C SER A 515 -0.41 -5.29 -34.69
N TRP A 516 -0.93 -4.08 -34.59
CA TRP A 516 -2.22 -3.79 -33.97
C TRP A 516 -3.12 -2.99 -34.89
N SER A 517 -4.42 -3.25 -34.82
CA SER A 517 -5.45 -2.49 -35.51
C SER A 517 -6.65 -2.22 -34.59
N ALA A 518 -7.23 -1.03 -34.68
CA ALA A 518 -8.47 -0.75 -33.98
C ALA A 518 -9.62 -1.53 -34.59
N THR A 519 -10.46 -2.14 -33.75
CA THR A 519 -11.62 -2.94 -34.22
C THR A 519 -12.75 -2.06 -34.74
N SER A 520 -12.83 -0.80 -34.31
CA SER A 520 -13.83 0.20 -34.72
C SER A 520 -13.20 1.53 -35.12
N SER A 521 -13.86 2.26 -35.98
CA SER A 521 -13.47 3.64 -36.36
C SER A 521 -13.69 4.63 -35.20
N ASN A 522 -14.77 4.46 -34.44
CA ASN A 522 -15.18 5.34 -33.36
C ASN A 522 -14.81 4.78 -32.00
N ASN A 523 -14.67 5.65 -31.00
CA ASN A 523 -14.60 5.25 -29.59
C ASN A 523 -15.94 4.64 -29.16
N ILE A 524 -15.89 3.75 -28.16
CA ILE A 524 -17.09 3.03 -27.69
C ILE A 524 -17.99 4.00 -26.89
N SER A 525 -17.40 4.80 -26.01
CA SER A 525 -18.12 5.75 -25.17
C SER A 525 -17.33 7.05 -25.00
N GLY A 526 -17.56 8.01 -25.92
CA GLY A 526 -16.94 9.34 -25.86
C GLY A 526 -15.40 9.29 -25.81
N ASN A 527 -14.81 9.92 -24.81
CA ASN A 527 -13.36 10.00 -24.61
C ASN A 527 -12.82 9.10 -23.49
N SER A 528 -13.66 8.30 -22.86
CA SER A 528 -13.28 7.43 -21.76
C SER A 528 -12.60 6.16 -22.24
N ASN A 529 -11.60 5.72 -21.49
CA ASN A 529 -10.99 4.41 -21.70
C ASN A 529 -11.92 3.29 -21.20
N ILE A 530 -11.67 2.08 -21.67
CA ILE A 530 -12.32 0.85 -21.21
C ILE A 530 -11.75 0.49 -19.85
N ASP A 531 -12.63 0.24 -18.88
CA ASP A 531 -12.25 -0.14 -17.52
C ASP A 531 -11.96 -1.65 -17.42
N GLU A 532 -12.78 -2.47 -18.12
CA GLU A 532 -12.68 -3.92 -18.21
C GLU A 532 -13.33 -4.39 -19.52
N PHE A 533 -12.91 -5.52 -20.06
CA PHE A 533 -13.67 -6.21 -21.12
C PHE A 533 -13.47 -7.71 -21.04
N GLU A 534 -14.45 -8.45 -21.56
CA GLU A 534 -14.40 -9.91 -21.64
C GLU A 534 -14.83 -10.37 -23.03
N ILE A 535 -14.23 -11.49 -23.51
CA ILE A 535 -14.47 -12.10 -24.80
C ILE A 535 -15.15 -13.45 -24.56
N ALA A 536 -16.28 -13.70 -25.24
CA ALA A 536 -17.02 -14.94 -25.03
C ALA A 536 -16.20 -16.16 -25.45
N PRO A 537 -16.01 -17.16 -24.56
CA PRO A 537 -15.29 -18.38 -24.87
C PRO A 537 -15.90 -19.18 -26.03
N SER A 538 -17.22 -19.17 -26.17
CA SER A 538 -17.93 -19.85 -27.26
C SER A 538 -17.84 -19.14 -28.62
N ASN A 539 -17.61 -17.83 -28.64
CA ASN A 539 -17.57 -17.05 -29.88
C ASN A 539 -16.92 -15.67 -29.70
N SER A 540 -15.68 -15.50 -30.15
CA SER A 540 -14.90 -14.26 -30.04
C SER A 540 -15.51 -13.02 -30.74
N ASN A 541 -16.60 -13.16 -31.50
CA ASN A 541 -17.35 -12.01 -32.00
C ASN A 541 -18.16 -11.29 -30.90
N TYR A 542 -18.45 -11.98 -29.81
CA TYR A 542 -19.16 -11.39 -28.68
C TYR A 542 -18.14 -10.88 -27.67
N ILE A 543 -18.16 -9.56 -27.46
CA ILE A 543 -17.28 -8.86 -26.54
C ILE A 543 -18.14 -7.93 -25.69
N TYR A 544 -17.99 -8.01 -24.38
CA TYR A 544 -18.56 -7.05 -23.44
C TYR A 544 -17.47 -6.11 -22.94
N ALA A 545 -17.77 -4.81 -22.91
CA ALA A 545 -16.85 -3.78 -22.40
C ALA A 545 -17.52 -2.93 -21.32
N LEU A 546 -16.81 -2.69 -20.25
CA LEU A 546 -17.20 -1.79 -19.17
C LEU A 546 -16.51 -0.45 -19.34
N ILE A 547 -17.28 0.64 -19.33
CA ILE A 547 -16.77 2.01 -19.47
C ILE A 547 -17.62 2.95 -18.61
N ASN A 548 -17.01 3.63 -17.64
CA ASN A 548 -17.72 4.55 -16.76
C ASN A 548 -18.99 3.92 -16.15
N ARG A 549 -18.86 2.72 -15.56
CA ARG A 549 -19.94 2.01 -14.89
C ARG A 549 -21.08 1.53 -15.82
N ARG A 550 -20.86 1.56 -17.13
CA ARG A 550 -21.81 1.11 -18.16
C ARG A 550 -21.27 -0.12 -18.85
N ILE A 551 -22.18 -0.98 -19.32
CA ILE A 551 -21.84 -2.18 -20.08
C ILE A 551 -22.26 -2.06 -21.55
N PHE A 552 -21.34 -2.37 -22.44
CA PHE A 552 -21.53 -2.35 -23.89
C PHE A 552 -21.30 -3.75 -24.47
N LEU A 553 -22.10 -4.14 -25.45
CA LEU A 553 -21.98 -5.41 -26.16
C LEU A 553 -21.63 -5.15 -27.64
N SER A 554 -20.62 -5.86 -28.11
CA SER A 554 -20.39 -6.11 -29.54
C SER A 554 -20.73 -7.55 -29.89
N THR A 555 -21.33 -7.79 -31.05
CA THR A 555 -21.59 -9.11 -31.62
C THR A 555 -20.83 -9.34 -32.93
N ASN A 556 -19.87 -8.48 -33.23
CA ASN A 556 -19.10 -8.49 -34.48
C ASN A 556 -17.61 -8.16 -34.27
N GLY A 557 -17.06 -8.70 -33.19
CA GLY A 557 -15.62 -8.60 -32.88
C GLY A 557 -15.14 -7.18 -32.57
N GLY A 558 -16.01 -6.35 -31.98
CA GLY A 558 -15.67 -4.98 -31.58
C GLY A 558 -15.90 -3.93 -32.66
N SER A 559 -16.44 -4.28 -33.83
CA SER A 559 -16.65 -3.32 -34.93
C SER A 559 -17.76 -2.33 -34.65
N THR A 560 -18.83 -2.76 -33.99
CA THR A 560 -19.94 -1.92 -33.51
C THR A 560 -20.36 -2.31 -32.10
N TRP A 561 -20.93 -1.37 -31.36
CA TRP A 561 -21.26 -1.52 -29.95
C TRP A 561 -22.68 -1.08 -29.63
N ILE A 562 -23.34 -1.80 -28.76
CA ILE A 562 -24.68 -1.52 -28.26
C ILE A 562 -24.60 -1.34 -26.74
N ASP A 563 -25.09 -0.22 -26.24
CA ASP A 563 -25.23 0.00 -24.80
C ASP A 563 -26.31 -0.93 -24.21
N ARG A 564 -25.92 -1.70 -23.22
CA ARG A 564 -26.79 -2.64 -22.50
C ARG A 564 -27.07 -2.23 -21.06
N SER A 565 -26.58 -1.08 -20.61
CA SER A 565 -26.68 -0.62 -19.22
C SER A 565 -28.12 -0.44 -18.72
N ASN A 566 -29.06 -0.18 -19.62
CA ASN A 566 -30.46 0.08 -19.28
C ASN A 566 -31.40 -1.10 -19.52
N ASN A 567 -30.88 -2.31 -19.77
CA ASN A 567 -31.70 -3.49 -20.01
C ASN A 567 -32.28 -4.05 -18.69
N GLY A 568 -33.41 -3.54 -18.32
CA GLY A 568 -34.46 -4.20 -17.55
C GLY A 568 -34.36 -4.13 -16.02
N ASN A 569 -33.27 -4.43 -15.37
CA ASN A 569 -33.20 -4.56 -13.89
C ASN A 569 -31.90 -4.03 -13.25
N LEU A 570 -30.99 -3.47 -14.03
CA LEU A 570 -29.82 -2.82 -13.46
C LEU A 570 -30.23 -1.45 -12.93
N SER A 571 -30.24 -1.31 -11.62
CA SER A 571 -30.46 0.00 -11.01
C SER A 571 -29.32 0.93 -11.39
N PRO A 572 -29.60 2.15 -11.85
CA PRO A 572 -28.54 3.11 -12.22
C PRO A 572 -27.66 3.54 -11.04
N GLN A 573 -28.02 3.14 -9.82
CA GLN A 573 -27.23 3.41 -8.62
C GLN A 573 -26.04 2.45 -8.43
N TYR A 574 -25.96 1.34 -9.18
CA TYR A 574 -24.85 0.42 -9.08
C TYR A 574 -23.78 0.68 -10.15
N SER A 575 -22.51 0.67 -9.74
CA SER A 575 -21.38 0.67 -10.67
C SER A 575 -21.05 -0.77 -11.05
N ILE A 576 -21.06 -1.07 -12.33
CA ILE A 576 -20.62 -2.38 -12.83
C ILE A 576 -19.09 -2.39 -12.76
N LEU A 577 -18.52 -3.40 -12.12
CA LEU A 577 -17.08 -3.50 -11.84
C LEU A 577 -16.40 -4.63 -12.60
N GLY A 578 -17.12 -5.69 -12.90
CA GLY A 578 -16.62 -6.84 -13.62
C GLY A 578 -17.72 -7.49 -14.44
N VAL A 579 -17.33 -8.16 -15.49
CA VAL A 579 -18.19 -8.97 -16.34
C VAL A 579 -17.50 -10.30 -16.61
N ASP A 580 -18.27 -11.37 -16.55
CA ASP A 580 -17.84 -12.70 -16.95
C ASP A 580 -18.92 -13.32 -17.84
N ILE A 581 -18.52 -14.16 -18.78
CA ILE A 581 -19.40 -14.68 -19.83
C ILE A 581 -19.44 -16.20 -19.70
N ASP A 582 -20.64 -16.78 -19.76
CA ASP A 582 -20.84 -18.22 -19.77
C ASP A 582 -20.07 -18.87 -20.92
N ASP A 583 -19.37 -19.97 -20.63
CA ASP A 583 -18.52 -20.67 -21.59
C ASP A 583 -19.28 -21.17 -22.83
N ALA A 584 -20.56 -21.47 -22.70
CA ALA A 584 -21.40 -22.06 -23.75
C ALA A 584 -22.34 -21.05 -24.43
N ASP A 585 -22.80 -20.02 -23.69
CA ASP A 585 -23.76 -19.04 -24.18
C ASP A 585 -23.20 -17.60 -24.10
N PRO A 586 -22.83 -16.98 -25.23
CA PRO A 586 -22.23 -15.62 -25.25
C PRO A 586 -23.22 -14.51 -24.83
N LEU A 587 -24.49 -14.82 -24.64
CA LEU A 587 -25.53 -13.88 -24.17
C LEU A 587 -25.87 -14.04 -22.70
N HIS A 588 -25.35 -15.08 -22.05
CA HIS A 588 -25.48 -15.28 -20.62
C HIS A 588 -24.25 -14.73 -19.90
N VAL A 589 -24.43 -13.65 -19.16
CA VAL A 589 -23.32 -12.95 -18.48
C VAL A 589 -23.61 -12.76 -17.01
N VAL A 590 -22.57 -12.82 -16.21
CA VAL A 590 -22.57 -12.43 -14.79
C VAL A 590 -21.83 -11.13 -14.66
N ILE A 591 -22.42 -10.18 -13.93
CA ILE A 591 -21.77 -8.90 -13.64
C ILE A 591 -21.61 -8.73 -12.13
N SER A 592 -20.47 -8.22 -11.72
CA SER A 592 -20.26 -7.75 -10.36
C SER A 592 -20.50 -6.24 -10.27
N CYS A 593 -21.16 -5.82 -9.21
CA CYS A 593 -21.48 -4.41 -9.01
C CYS A 593 -20.94 -3.91 -7.68
N SER A 594 -20.59 -2.62 -7.61
CA SER A 594 -20.34 -1.94 -6.35
C SER A 594 -21.66 -1.41 -5.76
N GLY A 595 -21.66 -1.22 -4.47
CA GLY A 595 -22.80 -0.72 -3.73
C GLY A 595 -23.73 -1.86 -3.26
N TYR A 596 -24.29 -1.72 -2.08
CA TYR A 596 -25.18 -2.67 -1.46
C TYR A 596 -26.55 -2.03 -1.25
#